data_acc19a4bad71ac50c8448a37ca1e4427
#
_entry.id   acc19a4bad71ac50c8448a37ca1e4427
#
_cell.length_a   1.000
_cell.length_b   1.000
_cell.length_c   1.000
_cell.angle_alpha   90.00
_cell.angle_beta   90.00
_cell.angle_gamma   90.00
#
_symmetry.space_group_name_H-M   'P 1'
#
loop_
_entity.id
_entity.type
_entity.pdbx_description
1 polymer ?
#
loop_
_entity_poly.entity_id
_entity_poly.type
_entity_poly.pdbx_seq_one_letter_code
_entity_poly.pdbx_strand_id
1 'polypeptide(L)'
;MKYAITGHTSGIGKAISESVVNFIGFSKSTSYDINNRIDRKRIIKQCNDVDVFINNAHDGFGQTYMLLDLFHAFKYTNKTIINVGSNVAEDETILKNYE
;
A
#
# COMPACT_ATOMS: atom_id res chain seq x y z
N MET A 1 5.35 6.87 -15.51
CA MET A 1 4.46 6.18 -14.57
C MET A 1 4.84 6.55 -13.16
N LYS A 2 3.87 6.90 -12.34
CA LYS A 2 4.13 7.29 -10.94
C LYS A 2 3.61 6.23 -9.99
N TYR A 3 4.42 5.89 -8.99
CA TYR A 3 4.13 4.88 -7.97
C TYR A 3 3.87 5.54 -6.63
N ALA A 4 2.98 4.95 -5.84
CA ALA A 4 2.84 5.24 -4.42
C ALA A 4 3.22 3.98 -3.65
N ILE A 5 3.95 4.13 -2.56
CA ILE A 5 4.45 2.99 -1.77
C ILE A 5 4.22 3.26 -0.29
N THR A 6 3.52 2.36 0.40
CA THR A 6 3.46 2.41 1.86
C THR A 6 4.58 1.56 2.44
N GLY A 7 5.21 2.04 3.53
CA GLY A 7 6.32 1.34 4.17
C GLY A 7 7.61 1.38 3.36
N HIS A 8 7.91 2.50 2.72
CA HIS A 8 9.04 2.65 1.80
C HIS A 8 10.40 2.87 2.49
N THR A 9 10.43 2.99 3.79
CA THR A 9 11.66 3.36 4.50
C THR A 9 12.45 2.17 5.04
N SER A 10 11.92 0.95 4.92
CA SER A 10 12.60 -0.25 5.40
C SER A 10 12.18 -1.48 4.60
N GLY A 11 13.01 -2.53 4.65
CA GLY A 11 12.71 -3.84 4.09
C GLY A 11 12.39 -3.83 2.61
N ILE A 12 11.37 -4.60 2.23
CA ILE A 12 10.92 -4.74 0.84
C ILE A 12 10.47 -3.41 0.25
N GLY A 13 9.77 -2.59 1.03
CA GLY A 13 9.31 -1.28 0.58
C GLY A 13 10.45 -0.37 0.18
N LYS A 14 11.54 -0.37 0.95
CA LYS A 14 12.74 0.40 0.61
C LYS A 14 13.38 -0.12 -0.68
N ALA A 15 13.51 -1.44 -0.82
CA ALA A 15 14.08 -2.03 -2.03
C ALA A 15 13.25 -1.67 -3.27
N ILE A 16 11.92 -1.69 -3.16
CA ILE A 16 11.04 -1.28 -4.26
C ILE A 16 11.25 0.19 -4.59
N SER A 17 11.31 1.06 -3.59
CA SER A 17 11.48 2.50 -3.80
C SER A 17 12.80 2.82 -4.51
N GLU A 18 13.84 2.04 -4.28
CA GLU A 18 15.13 2.22 -4.93
C GLU A 18 15.13 1.76 -6.39
N SER A 19 14.17 0.93 -6.78
CA SER A 19 14.08 0.40 -8.15
C SER A 19 13.11 1.15 -9.05
N VAL A 20 12.34 2.10 -8.53
CA VAL A 20 11.41 2.92 -9.33
C VAL A 20 11.90 4.36 -9.37
N VAL A 21 11.70 5.02 -10.52
CA VAL A 21 12.23 6.37 -10.74
C VAL A 21 11.34 7.45 -10.14
N ASN A 22 10.03 7.26 -10.20
CA ASN A 22 9.07 8.29 -9.80
C ASN A 22 8.09 7.69 -8.80
N PHE A 23 8.26 8.04 -7.53
CA PHE A 23 7.36 7.53 -6.48
C PHE A 23 7.10 8.55 -5.40
N ILE A 24 5.98 8.37 -4.68
CA ILE A 24 5.68 9.03 -3.42
C ILE A 24 5.57 7.94 -2.35
N GLY A 25 6.24 8.13 -1.22
CA GLY A 25 6.29 7.16 -0.14
C GLY A 25 5.53 7.63 1.10
N PHE A 26 4.91 6.67 1.78
CA PHE A 26 4.17 6.92 3.02
C PHE A 26 4.61 5.91 4.08
N SER A 27 5.08 6.38 5.22
CA SER A 27 5.50 5.51 6.32
C SER A 27 5.27 6.21 7.66
N LYS A 28 5.36 5.44 8.75
CA LYS A 28 5.27 6.03 10.09
C LYS A 28 6.36 7.07 10.31
N SER A 29 7.56 6.84 9.80
CA SER A 29 8.67 7.79 9.91
C SER A 29 8.43 9.08 9.14
N THR A 30 7.49 9.07 8.18
CA THR A 30 7.08 10.26 7.44
C THR A 30 5.69 10.74 7.86
N SER A 31 5.23 10.34 9.03
CA SER A 31 3.98 10.78 9.66
C SER A 31 2.70 10.21 9.04
N TYR A 32 2.75 8.98 8.57
CA TYR A 32 1.57 8.27 8.05
C TYR A 32 1.43 6.91 8.72
N ASP A 33 0.36 6.73 9.48
CA ASP A 33 0.02 5.46 10.13
C ASP A 33 -1.18 4.83 9.43
N ILE A 34 -0.97 3.68 8.78
CA ILE A 34 -2.05 3.00 8.04
C ILE A 34 -3.14 2.44 8.95
N ASN A 35 -2.91 2.35 10.26
CA ASN A 35 -3.95 2.00 11.22
C ASN A 35 -4.86 3.18 11.53
N ASN A 36 -4.46 4.38 11.18
CA ASN A 36 -5.24 5.59 11.42
C ASN A 36 -6.08 5.92 10.18
N ARG A 37 -7.40 5.97 10.36
CA ARG A 37 -8.33 6.24 9.26
C ARG A 37 -8.07 7.58 8.58
N ILE A 38 -7.74 8.60 9.33
CA ILE A 38 -7.49 9.94 8.79
C ILE A 38 -6.22 9.91 7.94
N ASP A 39 -5.19 9.21 8.39
CA ASP A 39 -3.94 9.08 7.63
C ASP A 39 -4.16 8.31 6.33
N ARG A 40 -4.97 7.24 6.35
CA ARG A 40 -5.30 6.53 5.11
C ARG A 40 -6.00 7.43 4.10
N LYS A 41 -6.91 8.29 4.56
CA LYS A 41 -7.58 9.28 3.68
C LYS A 41 -6.60 10.29 3.12
N ARG A 42 -5.65 10.75 3.95
CA ARG A 42 -4.59 11.68 3.51
C ARG A 42 -3.72 11.05 2.43
N ILE A 43 -3.38 9.78 2.60
CA ILE A 43 -2.59 9.03 1.60
C ILE A 43 -3.33 8.99 0.26
N ILE A 44 -4.57 8.54 0.27
CA ILE A 44 -5.38 8.41 -0.95
C ILE A 44 -5.54 9.76 -1.65
N LYS A 45 -5.75 10.81 -0.89
CA LYS A 45 -5.92 12.16 -1.43
C LYS A 45 -4.70 12.64 -2.22
N GLN A 46 -3.52 12.15 -1.86
CA GLN A 46 -2.28 12.51 -2.55
C GLN A 46 -1.98 11.63 -3.76
N CYS A 47 -2.82 10.66 -4.06
CA CYS A 47 -2.59 9.69 -5.13
C CYS A 47 -3.34 10.02 -6.42
N ASN A 48 -3.79 11.26 -6.60
CA ASN A 48 -4.58 11.64 -7.76
C ASN A 48 -3.85 11.37 -9.09
N ASP A 49 -2.56 11.62 -9.12
CA ASP A 49 -1.70 11.41 -10.30
C ASP A 49 -0.88 10.12 -10.26
N VAL A 50 -1.16 9.25 -9.30
CA VAL A 50 -0.47 7.96 -9.16
C VAL A 50 -1.11 6.94 -10.08
N ASP A 51 -0.26 6.14 -10.75
CA ASP A 51 -0.70 5.07 -11.64
C ASP A 51 -0.75 3.71 -10.92
N VAL A 52 0.21 3.45 -10.06
CA VAL A 52 0.35 2.18 -9.34
C VAL A 52 0.54 2.44 -7.86
N PHE A 53 -0.31 1.84 -7.04
CA PHE A 53 -0.17 1.90 -5.58
C PHE A 53 0.35 0.56 -5.06
N ILE A 54 1.51 0.58 -4.42
CA ILE A 54 2.10 -0.61 -3.81
C ILE A 54 1.79 -0.61 -2.32
N ASN A 55 0.83 -1.43 -1.94
CA ASN A 55 0.36 -1.56 -0.56
C ASN A 55 1.25 -2.53 0.20
N ASN A 56 2.37 -2.03 0.70
CA ASN A 56 3.44 -2.84 1.28
C ASN A 56 3.49 -2.80 2.81
N ALA A 57 3.15 -1.69 3.45
CA ALA A 57 3.31 -1.57 4.90
C ALA A 57 2.49 -2.62 5.66
N HIS A 58 3.14 -3.29 6.60
CA HIS A 58 2.52 -4.31 7.46
C HIS A 58 2.47 -3.79 8.88
N ASP A 59 1.26 -3.60 9.42
CA ASP A 59 1.09 -3.15 10.80
C ASP A 59 -0.32 -3.55 11.26
N GLY A 60 -0.41 -4.68 11.93
CA GLY A 60 -1.70 -5.22 12.36
C GLY A 60 -2.65 -5.40 11.18
N PHE A 61 -3.86 -4.87 11.29
CA PHE A 61 -4.85 -4.91 10.22
C PHE A 61 -4.77 -3.70 9.27
N GLY A 62 -3.80 -2.81 9.49
CA GLY A 62 -3.70 -1.58 8.71
C GLY A 62 -3.56 -1.81 7.22
N GLN A 63 -2.79 -2.82 6.80
CA GLN A 63 -2.65 -3.16 5.39
C GLN A 63 -3.98 -3.56 4.76
N THR A 64 -4.79 -4.34 5.47
CA THR A 64 -6.10 -4.76 5.00
C THR A 64 -7.05 -3.58 4.89
N TYR A 65 -7.08 -2.72 5.89
CA TYR A 65 -7.90 -1.51 5.83
C TYR A 65 -7.46 -0.58 4.69
N MET A 66 -6.16 -0.46 4.49
CA MET A 66 -5.62 0.34 3.38
C MET A 66 -6.05 -0.23 2.03
N LEU A 67 -5.98 -1.56 1.88
CA LEU A 67 -6.41 -2.24 0.65
C LEU A 67 -7.88 -1.98 0.36
N LEU A 68 -8.75 -2.08 1.36
CA LEU A 68 -10.17 -1.81 1.19
C LEU A 68 -10.43 -0.37 0.81
N ASP A 69 -9.77 0.57 1.46
CA ASP A 69 -9.91 1.99 1.15
C ASP A 69 -9.43 2.31 -0.27
N LEU A 70 -8.31 1.71 -0.70
CA LEU A 70 -7.78 1.85 -2.05
C LEU A 70 -8.75 1.27 -3.08
N PHE A 71 -9.31 0.09 -2.82
CA PHE A 71 -10.27 -0.52 -3.72
C PHE A 71 -11.46 0.40 -3.95
N HIS A 72 -12.03 0.95 -2.89
CA HIS A 72 -13.17 1.86 -3.01
C HIS A 72 -12.82 3.13 -3.75
N ALA A 73 -11.63 3.67 -3.52
CA ALA A 73 -11.20 4.92 -4.15
C ALA A 73 -10.85 4.75 -5.64
N PHE A 74 -10.28 3.59 -6.01
CA PHE A 74 -9.68 3.39 -7.33
C PHE A 74 -10.49 2.49 -8.27
N LYS A 75 -11.59 1.89 -7.81
CA LYS A 75 -12.32 0.85 -8.57
C LYS A 75 -12.85 1.29 -9.94
N TYR A 76 -13.04 2.58 -10.14
CA TYR A 76 -13.49 3.12 -11.43
C TYR A 76 -12.40 3.94 -12.12
N THR A 77 -11.16 3.71 -11.77
CA THR A 77 -10.00 4.37 -12.37
C THR A 77 -9.15 3.35 -13.10
N ASN A 78 -8.13 3.84 -13.81
CA ASN A 78 -7.13 2.98 -14.45
C ASN A 78 -5.94 2.68 -13.53
N LYS A 79 -6.05 3.02 -12.25
CA LYS A 79 -4.98 2.79 -11.29
C LYS A 79 -4.88 1.32 -10.91
N THR A 80 -3.65 0.86 -10.71
CA THR A 80 -3.35 -0.52 -10.31
C THR A 80 -2.97 -0.55 -8.83
N ILE A 81 -3.46 -1.56 -8.11
CA ILE A 81 -3.08 -1.81 -6.73
C ILE A 81 -2.30 -3.11 -6.67
N ILE A 82 -1.08 -3.04 -6.12
CA ILE A 82 -0.26 -4.23 -5.84
C ILE A 82 -0.20 -4.41 -4.33
N ASN A 83 -0.68 -5.54 -3.84
CA ASN A 83 -0.68 -5.85 -2.42
C ASN A 83 0.47 -6.81 -2.11
N VAL A 84 1.38 -6.39 -1.23
CA VAL A 84 2.57 -7.19 -0.89
C VAL A 84 2.29 -8.01 0.35
N GLY A 85 2.39 -9.34 0.22
CA GLY A 85 2.22 -10.24 1.35
C GLY A 85 3.42 -10.21 2.29
N SER A 86 3.15 -10.36 3.59
CA SER A 86 4.20 -10.32 4.62
C SER A 86 4.91 -11.66 4.78
N ASN A 87 4.21 -12.76 4.55
CA ASN A 87 4.70 -14.12 4.78
C ASN A 87 3.98 -15.08 3.84
N VAL A 88 4.76 -15.77 3.00
CA VAL A 88 4.21 -16.65 1.98
C VAL A 88 3.32 -17.75 2.58
N ALA A 89 3.73 -18.37 3.69
CA ALA A 89 2.95 -19.42 4.33
C ALA A 89 1.63 -18.89 4.89
N GLU A 90 1.64 -17.71 5.50
CA GLU A 90 0.43 -17.06 5.99
C GLU A 90 -0.47 -16.65 4.84
N ASP A 91 0.12 -16.13 3.76
CA ASP A 91 -0.62 -15.72 2.58
C ASP A 91 -1.31 -16.93 1.92
N GLU A 92 -0.66 -18.07 1.84
CA GLU A 92 -1.27 -19.29 1.33
C GLU A 92 -2.48 -19.71 2.17
N THR A 93 -2.35 -19.62 3.49
CA THR A 93 -3.43 -19.95 4.41
C THR A 93 -4.61 -19.02 4.22
N ILE A 94 -4.36 -17.74 4.09
CA ILE A 94 -5.40 -16.73 3.83
C ILE A 94 -6.11 -17.02 2.51
N LEU A 95 -5.35 -17.27 1.44
CA LEU A 95 -5.92 -17.59 0.13
C LEU A 95 -6.80 -18.81 0.18
N LYS A 96 -6.39 -19.87 0.87
CA LYS A 96 -7.20 -21.07 1.03
C LYS A 96 -8.52 -20.80 1.74
N ASN A 97 -8.53 -19.88 2.68
CA ASN A 97 -9.74 -19.51 3.41
C ASN A 97 -10.72 -18.70 2.55
N TYR A 98 -10.23 -18.06 1.50
CA TYR A 98 -11.07 -17.29 0.57
C TYR A 98 -11.58 -18.11 -0.62
N GLU A 99 -11.00 -19.27 -0.84
CA GLU A 99 -11.43 -20.17 -1.91
C GLU A 99 -12.67 -20.96 -1.50
#